data_e8095d1b0d6dc1c6be5dd2572040bcca
#
_entry.id   e8095d1b0d6dc1c6be5dd2572040bcca
#
_cell.length_a   1.000
_cell.length_b   1.000
_cell.length_c   1.000
_cell.angle_alpha   90.00
_cell.angle_beta   90.00
_cell.angle_gamma   90.00
#
_symmetry.space_group_name_H-M   'P 1'
#
loop_
_entity.id
_entity.type
_entity.pdbx_description
1 polymer ?
#
loop_
_entity_poly.entity_id
_entity_poly.type
_entity_poly.pdbx_seq_one_letter_code
_entity_poly.pdbx_strand_id
1 'polypeptide(L)'
;MGSKADVNMLPACMTTLHKSAASLGFYGDDLDPAEITDLLGGEPSVGVRKGATWLTSLGAEKVARTGSWRLKADRHEPANLDYQISWLLNGLTKDLGPWRSLSERYRGRILCGLFLASGNEGLTLQPETLVRVGERGLLIDLDIYRQDVPD
;
A
#
# COMPACT_ATOMS: atom_id res chain seq x y z
N MET A 1 7.53 33.56 -5.70
CA MET A 1 6.67 32.54 -6.31
C MET A 1 7.33 31.18 -6.15
N GLY A 2 6.70 30.31 -5.40
CA GLY A 2 7.20 28.95 -5.25
C GLY A 2 7.11 28.19 -6.57
N SER A 3 8.18 27.56 -7.01
CA SER A 3 8.13 26.63 -8.12
C SER A 3 7.39 25.36 -7.68
N LYS A 4 6.85 24.60 -8.65
CA LYS A 4 6.19 23.33 -8.35
C LYS A 4 7.12 22.32 -7.65
N ALA A 5 8.43 22.48 -7.79
CA ALA A 5 9.42 21.64 -7.12
C ALA A 5 9.39 21.81 -5.61
N ASP A 6 8.95 22.97 -5.12
CA ASP A 6 8.94 23.25 -3.67
C ASP A 6 7.82 22.54 -2.93
N VAL A 7 6.79 22.05 -3.66
CA VAL A 7 5.62 21.39 -3.08
C VAL A 7 6.00 20.10 -2.34
N ASN A 8 7.04 19.42 -2.80
CA ASN A 8 7.50 18.16 -2.20
C ASN A 8 8.71 18.34 -1.27
N MET A 9 9.12 19.60 -1.01
CA MET A 9 10.23 19.85 -0.11
C MET A 9 9.79 19.69 1.35
N LEU A 10 10.57 18.92 2.09
CA LEU A 10 10.39 18.82 3.53
C LEU A 10 10.95 20.08 4.22
N PRO A 11 10.49 20.40 5.45
CA PRO A 11 11.12 21.45 6.24
C PRO A 11 12.62 21.23 6.35
N ALA A 12 13.39 22.32 6.46
CA ALA A 12 14.86 22.27 6.49
C ALA A 12 15.44 21.38 7.60
N CYS A 13 14.65 21.12 8.68
CA CYS A 13 15.05 20.26 9.79
C CYS A 13 14.77 18.76 9.54
N MET A 14 14.17 18.41 8.40
CA MET A 14 13.81 17.03 8.08
C MET A 14 14.60 16.50 6.90
N THR A 15 15.15 15.30 7.07
CA THR A 15 15.74 14.53 5.98
C THR A 15 14.67 13.63 5.35
N THR A 16 14.70 13.48 4.04
CA THR A 16 13.77 12.59 3.33
C THR A 16 13.94 11.15 3.80
N LEU A 17 12.83 10.48 4.07
CA LEU A 17 12.80 9.07 4.41
C LEU A 17 13.61 8.25 3.39
N HIS A 18 14.44 7.35 3.89
CA HIS A 18 15.37 6.59 3.08
C HIS A 18 14.69 5.70 2.03
N LYS A 19 13.70 4.91 2.45
CA LYS A 19 13.04 3.96 1.54
C LYS A 19 11.60 3.74 1.98
N SER A 20 10.70 3.52 1.02
CA SER A 20 9.30 3.18 1.28
C SER A 20 8.84 1.98 0.45
N ALA A 21 7.86 1.27 1.01
CA ALA A 21 7.10 0.23 0.33
C ALA A 21 5.62 0.55 0.47
N ALA A 22 4.82 0.14 -0.49
CA ALA A 22 3.37 0.29 -0.42
C ALA A 22 2.68 -0.91 -1.05
N SER A 23 1.60 -1.35 -0.43
CA SER A 23 0.75 -2.40 -0.98
C SER A 23 -0.71 -2.12 -0.65
N LEU A 24 -1.59 -2.47 -1.59
CA LEU A 24 -3.03 -2.46 -1.41
C LEU A 24 -3.46 -3.86 -0.98
N GLY A 25 -4.28 -3.95 0.08
CA GLY A 25 -4.76 -5.25 0.55
C GLY A 25 -6.19 -5.23 1.01
N PHE A 26 -6.91 -6.32 0.73
CA PHE A 26 -8.22 -6.64 1.28
C PHE A 26 -8.13 -7.97 2.00
N TYR A 27 -8.79 -8.08 3.16
CA TYR A 27 -8.73 -9.25 4.03
C TYR A 27 -10.10 -9.60 4.55
N GLY A 28 -10.42 -10.88 4.60
CA GLY A 28 -11.67 -11.36 5.15
C GLY A 28 -11.83 -12.86 4.96
N ASP A 29 -12.52 -13.52 5.90
CA ASP A 29 -12.68 -14.98 5.86
C ASP A 29 -13.49 -15.45 4.66
N ASP A 30 -14.45 -14.65 4.19
CA ASP A 30 -15.29 -14.97 3.04
C ASP A 30 -14.77 -14.40 1.72
N LEU A 31 -13.56 -13.84 1.72
CA LEU A 31 -13.00 -13.16 0.56
C LEU A 31 -12.68 -14.14 -0.56
N ASP A 32 -13.20 -13.85 -1.75
CA ASP A 32 -12.85 -14.51 -3.00
C ASP A 32 -11.96 -13.54 -3.83
N PRO A 33 -10.69 -13.86 -4.03
CA PRO A 33 -9.80 -13.00 -4.80
C PRO A 33 -10.28 -12.71 -6.23
N ALA A 34 -10.93 -13.69 -6.87
CA ALA A 34 -11.44 -13.50 -8.23
C ALA A 34 -12.51 -12.42 -8.32
N GLU A 35 -13.38 -12.32 -7.30
CA GLU A 35 -14.40 -11.27 -7.24
C GLU A 35 -13.75 -9.89 -7.19
N ILE A 36 -12.72 -9.73 -6.39
CA ILE A 36 -12.02 -8.43 -6.25
C ILE A 36 -11.31 -8.07 -7.56
N THR A 37 -10.64 -9.03 -8.19
CA THR A 37 -10.03 -8.84 -9.50
C THR A 37 -11.04 -8.37 -10.53
N ASP A 38 -12.21 -8.98 -10.57
CA ASP A 38 -13.27 -8.60 -11.51
C ASP A 38 -13.82 -7.19 -11.22
N LEU A 39 -14.03 -6.87 -9.95
CA LEU A 39 -14.58 -5.58 -9.55
C LEU A 39 -13.59 -4.44 -9.77
N LEU A 40 -12.32 -4.65 -9.48
CA LEU A 40 -11.30 -3.60 -9.57
C LEU A 40 -10.63 -3.54 -10.95
N GLY A 41 -10.71 -4.61 -11.73
CA GLY A 41 -10.16 -4.64 -13.08
C GLY A 41 -8.65 -4.82 -13.16
N GLY A 42 -8.04 -5.47 -12.16
CA GLY A 42 -6.61 -5.73 -12.15
C GLY A 42 -6.24 -6.95 -11.32
N GLU A 43 -5.16 -7.61 -11.71
CA GLU A 43 -4.67 -8.81 -11.05
C GLU A 43 -3.87 -8.49 -9.79
N PRO A 44 -4.02 -9.28 -8.73
CA PRO A 44 -3.21 -9.09 -7.51
C PRO A 44 -1.81 -9.68 -7.66
N SER A 45 -0.90 -9.26 -6.80
CA SER A 45 0.38 -9.94 -6.61
C SER A 45 0.19 -11.27 -5.89
N VAL A 46 -0.75 -11.31 -4.93
CA VAL A 46 -1.15 -12.52 -4.20
C VAL A 46 -2.66 -12.47 -3.97
N GLY A 47 -3.33 -13.55 -4.34
CA GLY A 47 -4.75 -13.73 -4.04
C GLY A 47 -4.99 -15.14 -3.52
N VAL A 48 -5.53 -15.26 -2.29
CA VAL A 48 -5.80 -16.58 -1.68
C VAL A 48 -7.12 -16.54 -0.92
N ARG A 49 -7.82 -17.67 -0.92
CA ARG A 49 -8.97 -17.90 -0.04
C ARG A 49 -8.49 -18.43 1.31
N LYS A 50 -9.30 -18.24 2.35
CA LYS A 50 -9.08 -18.87 3.65
C LYS A 50 -8.94 -20.38 3.49
N GLY A 51 -7.90 -20.96 4.07
CA GLY A 51 -7.61 -22.40 4.02
C GLY A 51 -6.84 -22.85 2.79
N ALA A 52 -6.67 -22.01 1.78
CA ALA A 52 -5.87 -22.35 0.61
C ALA A 52 -4.37 -22.24 0.92
N THR A 53 -3.58 -23.02 0.18
CA THR A 53 -2.11 -22.94 0.29
C THR A 53 -1.56 -21.92 -0.72
N TRP A 54 -0.47 -21.26 -0.34
CA TRP A 54 0.25 -20.35 -1.21
C TRP A 54 1.74 -20.43 -0.94
N LEU A 55 2.54 -20.07 -1.95
CA LEU A 55 3.99 -20.08 -1.83
C LEU A 55 4.50 -18.68 -1.47
N THR A 56 5.37 -18.61 -0.47
CA THR A 56 6.07 -17.37 -0.14
C THR A 56 7.14 -17.09 -1.18
N SER A 57 7.71 -15.87 -1.15
CA SER A 57 8.82 -15.50 -2.04
C SER A 57 10.06 -16.39 -1.87
N LEU A 58 10.18 -17.04 -0.71
CA LEU A 58 11.28 -17.99 -0.43
C LEU A 58 10.93 -19.44 -0.77
N GLY A 59 9.76 -19.68 -1.40
CA GLY A 59 9.32 -21.01 -1.80
C GLY A 59 8.69 -21.84 -0.69
N ALA A 60 8.47 -21.28 0.50
CA ALA A 60 7.81 -21.98 1.59
C ALA A 60 6.29 -22.03 1.35
N GLU A 61 5.68 -23.19 1.59
CA GLU A 61 4.24 -23.37 1.49
C GLU A 61 3.58 -22.97 2.78
N LYS A 62 2.54 -22.12 2.69
CA LYS A 62 1.74 -21.67 3.83
C LYS A 62 0.26 -21.84 3.58
N VAL A 63 -0.49 -22.10 4.65
CA VAL A 63 -1.95 -22.13 4.63
C VAL A 63 -2.47 -20.77 5.03
N ALA A 64 -3.37 -20.19 4.22
CA ALA A 64 -3.96 -18.89 4.49
C ALA A 64 -4.93 -18.97 5.68
N ARG A 65 -4.69 -18.17 6.72
CA ARG A 65 -5.56 -18.08 7.89
C ARG A 65 -6.82 -17.27 7.63
N THR A 66 -6.76 -16.37 6.66
CA THR A 66 -7.89 -15.59 6.17
C THR A 66 -7.73 -15.39 4.66
N GLY A 67 -8.80 -15.09 3.97
CA GLY A 67 -8.72 -14.72 2.55
C GLY A 67 -8.00 -13.39 2.39
N SER A 68 -7.23 -13.22 1.33
CA SER A 68 -6.56 -11.96 1.02
C SER A 68 -6.41 -11.74 -0.47
N TRP A 69 -6.44 -10.46 -0.83
CA TRP A 69 -6.10 -9.95 -2.15
C TRP A 69 -5.10 -8.82 -1.95
N ARG A 70 -3.90 -8.96 -2.48
CA ARG A 70 -2.81 -8.00 -2.25
C ARG A 70 -2.13 -7.63 -3.55
N LEU A 71 -1.97 -6.33 -3.78
CA LEU A 71 -1.23 -5.76 -4.90
C LEU A 71 -0.07 -4.95 -4.34
N LYS A 72 1.15 -5.26 -4.79
CA LYS A 72 2.37 -4.62 -4.28
C LYS A 72 2.96 -3.69 -5.32
N ALA A 73 3.31 -2.48 -4.89
CA ALA A 73 4.15 -1.58 -5.67
C ALA A 73 5.62 -1.90 -5.45
N ASP A 74 6.48 -1.51 -6.39
CA ASP A 74 7.92 -1.60 -6.21
C ASP A 74 8.37 -0.68 -5.07
N ARG A 75 9.39 -1.11 -4.35
CA ARG A 75 10.01 -0.26 -3.32
C ARG A 75 10.69 0.94 -3.96
N HIS A 76 10.67 2.06 -3.24
CA HIS A 76 11.29 3.31 -3.67
C HIS A 76 12.37 3.77 -2.71
N GLU A 77 13.51 4.13 -3.27
CA GLU A 77 14.64 4.74 -2.57
C GLU A 77 15.13 5.93 -3.40
N PRO A 78 15.05 7.19 -2.92
CA PRO A 78 14.42 7.60 -1.65
C PRO A 78 12.92 7.33 -1.64
N ALA A 79 12.32 7.36 -0.45
CA ALA A 79 10.90 7.08 -0.27
C ALA A 79 10.00 8.00 -1.11
N ASN A 80 8.94 7.43 -1.68
CA ASN A 80 7.94 8.19 -2.44
C ASN A 80 6.57 7.50 -2.40
N LEU A 81 5.87 7.66 -1.29
CA LEU A 81 4.56 7.03 -1.12
C LEU A 81 3.50 7.59 -2.07
N ASP A 82 3.52 8.88 -2.37
CA ASP A 82 2.55 9.46 -3.32
C ASP A 82 2.62 8.74 -4.68
N TYR A 83 3.83 8.54 -5.19
CA TYR A 83 4.04 7.81 -6.44
C TYR A 83 3.57 6.36 -6.33
N GLN A 84 3.95 5.66 -5.27
CA GLN A 84 3.62 4.25 -5.07
C GLN A 84 2.10 4.04 -4.94
N ILE A 85 1.43 4.89 -4.16
CA ILE A 85 -0.03 4.83 -4.01
C ILE A 85 -0.73 5.15 -5.33
N SER A 86 -0.26 6.16 -6.06
CA SER A 86 -0.79 6.48 -7.39
C SER A 86 -0.66 5.28 -8.33
N TRP A 87 0.49 4.63 -8.33
CA TRP A 87 0.70 3.45 -9.17
C TRP A 87 -0.30 2.33 -8.83
N LEU A 88 -0.51 2.06 -7.53
CA LEU A 88 -1.47 1.04 -7.09
C LEU A 88 -2.89 1.35 -7.55
N LEU A 89 -3.32 2.60 -7.44
CA LEU A 89 -4.70 2.98 -7.74
C LEU A 89 -4.94 3.21 -9.24
N ASN A 90 -3.95 3.69 -9.98
CA ASN A 90 -4.10 4.02 -11.40
C ASN A 90 -4.34 2.81 -12.29
N GLY A 91 -3.87 1.63 -11.89
CA GLY A 91 -4.10 0.38 -12.61
C GLY A 91 -5.48 -0.25 -12.39
N LEU A 92 -6.30 0.34 -11.53
CA LEU A 92 -7.58 -0.21 -11.11
C LEU A 92 -8.72 0.77 -11.46
N THR A 93 -9.97 0.29 -11.34
CA THR A 93 -11.14 1.09 -11.70
C THR A 93 -11.17 2.43 -10.95
N LYS A 94 -11.66 3.46 -11.63
CA LYS A 94 -11.93 4.79 -11.05
C LYS A 94 -13.33 4.88 -10.44
N ASP A 95 -14.18 3.91 -10.71
CA ASP A 95 -15.53 3.87 -10.15
C ASP A 95 -15.47 3.60 -8.65
N LEU A 96 -16.00 4.52 -7.86
CA LEU A 96 -15.97 4.42 -6.40
C LEU A 96 -16.95 3.38 -5.83
N GLY A 97 -17.96 2.97 -6.59
CA GLY A 97 -18.94 1.99 -6.15
C GLY A 97 -18.29 0.67 -5.71
N PRO A 98 -17.52 0.01 -6.59
CA PRO A 98 -16.82 -1.23 -6.24
C PRO A 98 -15.87 -1.06 -5.05
N TRP A 99 -15.13 0.04 -4.99
CA TRP A 99 -14.21 0.31 -3.89
C TRP A 99 -14.93 0.38 -2.54
N ARG A 100 -16.03 1.13 -2.48
CA ARG A 100 -16.80 1.29 -1.25
C ARG A 100 -17.46 0.00 -0.82
N SER A 101 -18.01 -0.76 -1.77
CA SER A 101 -18.58 -2.07 -1.51
C SER A 101 -17.55 -3.01 -0.89
N LEU A 102 -16.35 -3.08 -1.46
CA LEU A 102 -15.28 -3.94 -0.94
C LEU A 102 -14.80 -3.48 0.44
N SER A 103 -14.67 -2.18 0.67
CA SER A 103 -14.23 -1.64 1.96
C SER A 103 -15.25 -1.83 3.07
N GLU A 104 -16.53 -1.93 2.74
CA GLU A 104 -17.59 -2.26 3.69
C GLU A 104 -17.60 -3.73 4.10
N ARG A 105 -17.24 -4.62 3.16
CA ARG A 105 -17.27 -6.08 3.36
C ARG A 105 -15.96 -6.61 3.93
N TYR A 106 -14.85 -6.04 3.53
CA TYR A 106 -13.50 -6.50 3.87
C TYR A 106 -12.67 -5.35 4.40
N ARG A 107 -11.68 -5.68 5.22
CA ARG A 107 -10.73 -4.67 5.67
C ARG A 107 -9.81 -4.30 4.51
N GLY A 108 -10.04 -3.11 3.93
CA GLY A 108 -9.23 -2.56 2.85
C GLY A 108 -8.21 -1.54 3.36
N ARG A 109 -6.95 -1.68 2.95
CA ARG A 109 -5.90 -0.77 3.41
C ARG A 109 -4.77 -0.60 2.40
N ILE A 110 -4.11 0.54 2.50
CA ILE A 110 -2.76 0.73 1.96
C ILE A 110 -1.79 0.50 3.12
N LEU A 111 -1.01 -0.55 3.03
CA LEU A 111 0.07 -0.81 4.00
C LEU A 111 1.33 -0.15 3.49
N CYS A 112 1.91 0.75 4.28
CA CYS A 112 3.11 1.49 3.94
C CYS A 112 4.25 1.05 4.85
N GLY A 113 5.32 0.52 4.26
CA GLY A 113 6.56 0.26 4.96
C GLY A 113 7.47 1.48 4.89
N LEU A 114 7.91 1.98 6.03
CA LEU A 114 8.78 3.15 6.14
C LEU A 114 10.11 2.72 6.74
N PHE A 115 11.18 2.83 5.93
CA PHE A 115 12.51 2.35 6.33
C PHE A 115 13.43 3.51 6.58
N LEU A 116 13.80 3.70 7.83
CA LEU A 116 14.68 4.77 8.28
C LEU A 116 16.15 4.40 8.05
N ALA A 117 16.96 5.35 7.60
CA ALA A 117 18.43 5.24 7.56
C ALA A 117 19.08 6.04 8.69
N SER A 118 18.33 6.92 9.35
CA SER A 118 18.81 7.74 10.47
C SER A 118 17.72 7.86 11.53
N GLY A 119 18.03 8.53 12.64
CA GLY A 119 17.09 8.67 13.74
C GLY A 119 15.92 9.63 13.46
N ASN A 120 16.01 10.46 12.44
CA ASN A 120 14.99 11.45 12.13
C ASN A 120 14.91 11.66 10.62
N GLU A 121 13.85 11.15 10.02
CA GLU A 121 13.54 11.32 8.61
C GLU A 121 12.05 11.59 8.45
N GLY A 122 11.67 12.23 7.35
CA GLY A 122 10.30 12.64 7.12
C GLY A 122 9.81 12.33 5.72
N LEU A 123 8.51 12.38 5.59
CA LEU A 123 7.81 12.11 4.34
C LEU A 123 6.52 12.91 4.32
N THR A 124 6.15 13.40 3.14
CA THR A 124 4.91 14.14 2.94
C THR A 124 3.96 13.33 2.07
N LEU A 125 2.68 13.32 2.44
CA LEU A 125 1.60 12.84 1.58
C LEU A 125 0.81 14.04 1.09
N GLN A 126 0.59 14.12 -0.22
CA GLN A 126 -0.15 15.22 -0.83
C GLN A 126 -1.66 15.08 -0.59
N PRO A 127 -2.41 16.19 -0.58
CA PRO A 127 -3.87 16.14 -0.39
C PRO A 127 -4.58 15.23 -1.40
N GLU A 128 -4.15 15.22 -2.64
CA GLU A 128 -4.72 14.38 -3.69
C GLU A 128 -4.61 12.89 -3.35
N THR A 129 -3.49 12.47 -2.80
CA THR A 129 -3.29 11.09 -2.35
C THR A 129 -4.24 10.75 -1.21
N LEU A 130 -4.34 11.65 -0.22
CA LEU A 130 -5.22 11.44 0.94
C LEU A 130 -6.69 11.34 0.53
N VAL A 131 -7.13 12.20 -0.40
CA VAL A 131 -8.50 12.16 -0.94
C VAL A 131 -8.75 10.84 -1.66
N ARG A 132 -7.85 10.42 -2.53
CA ARG A 132 -8.01 9.19 -3.32
C ARG A 132 -8.12 7.96 -2.43
N VAL A 133 -7.33 7.88 -1.40
CA VAL A 133 -7.38 6.78 -0.44
C VAL A 133 -8.67 6.85 0.37
N GLY A 134 -9.00 8.00 0.90
CA GLY A 134 -10.18 8.19 1.76
C GLY A 134 -11.50 7.98 1.04
N GLU A 135 -11.64 8.48 -0.20
CA GLU A 135 -12.88 8.31 -0.96
C GLU A 135 -13.14 6.85 -1.37
N ARG A 136 -12.10 6.01 -1.38
CA ARG A 136 -12.22 4.56 -1.61
C ARG A 136 -12.50 3.77 -0.33
N GLY A 137 -12.56 4.44 0.80
CA GLY A 137 -12.78 3.80 2.10
C GLY A 137 -11.59 2.99 2.61
N LEU A 138 -10.39 3.28 2.12
CA LEU A 138 -9.18 2.55 2.50
C LEU A 138 -8.51 3.17 3.73
N LEU A 139 -7.99 2.31 4.58
CA LEU A 139 -7.11 2.71 5.67
C LEU A 139 -5.69 2.93 5.16
N ILE A 140 -4.93 3.75 5.85
CA ILE A 140 -3.47 3.80 5.69
C ILE A 140 -2.87 3.25 6.98
N ASP A 141 -2.15 2.14 6.87
CA ASP A 141 -1.39 1.57 7.96
C ASP A 141 0.10 1.82 7.72
N LEU A 142 0.77 2.36 8.71
CA LEU A 142 2.19 2.66 8.65
C LEU A 142 2.98 1.66 9.48
N ASP A 143 3.93 0.99 8.86
CA ASP A 143 4.82 0.05 9.51
C ASP A 143 6.23 0.62 9.43
N ILE A 144 6.75 1.08 10.56
CA ILE A 144 7.95 1.89 10.63
C ILE A 144 9.12 1.04 11.12
N TYR A 145 10.13 0.91 10.28
CA TYR A 145 11.32 0.13 10.56
C TYR A 145 12.49 1.05 10.86
N ARG A 146 13.10 0.84 12.01
CA ARG A 146 14.33 1.56 12.34
C ARG A 146 15.48 1.08 11.45
N GLN A 147 16.54 1.86 11.40
CA GLN A 147 17.75 1.50 10.70
C GLN A 147 18.24 0.13 11.16
N ASP A 148 18.57 -0.75 10.18
CA ASP A 148 19.22 -2.01 10.49
C ASP A 148 20.57 -1.73 11.15
N VAL A 149 20.72 -2.18 12.37
CA VAL A 149 22.01 -2.17 13.04
C VAL A 149 22.65 -3.51 12.68
N PRO A 150 23.81 -3.52 12.00
CA PRO A 150 24.49 -4.78 11.72
C PRO A 150 24.77 -5.49 13.03
N ASP A 151 24.37 -6.73 13.08
CA ASP A 151 24.67 -7.60 14.23
C ASP A 151 26.18 -7.82 14.39
#